data_946514fe79badba109a0f6c20aba0ef4
#
_entry.id   946514fe79badba109a0f6c20aba0ef4
#
_cell.length_a   1.000
_cell.length_b   1.000
_cell.length_c   1.000
_cell.angle_alpha   90.00
_cell.angle_beta   90.00
_cell.angle_gamma   90.00
#
_symmetry.space_group_name_H-M   'P 1'
#
loop_
_entity.id
_entity.type
_entity.pdbx_description
1 polymer ?
#
loop_
_entity_poly.entity_id
_entity_poly.type
_entity_poly.pdbx_seq_one_letter_code
_entity_poly.pdbx_strand_id
1 'polypeptide(L)'
;MLILNGKPLSYDRAFTHAGIQYPANWLRLSSLSEKQAIGISEVANEPYYDQQFYWGPSNPKQLNDQPAVDEDGKELGYTQTGLKTLWSSKQNDIASTTLATSDWRVIKAKETSTDVPADWVTYRAAVRTACNTRQAEISACTTVEQLKELFYGSAEVIKTKEQQKTDADGKGVVDKDGKAVMETVNVTEEKQLVNADGKGIVEPDKITNDKGEEVANPKAGEPVMQTVNVMIANPGLATAWPTAPA
;
A
#
# COMPACT_ATOMS: atom_id res chain seq x y z
N MET A 1 3.43 -22.87 -8.85
CA MET A 1 4.17 -23.25 -10.09
C MET A 1 4.45 -24.75 -10.06
N LEU A 2 4.26 -25.46 -11.20
CA LEU A 2 4.58 -26.88 -11.31
C LEU A 2 6.02 -27.06 -11.83
N ILE A 3 6.77 -27.98 -11.23
CA ILE A 3 8.18 -28.25 -11.55
C ILE A 3 8.33 -29.76 -11.83
N LEU A 4 9.05 -30.10 -12.90
CA LEU A 4 9.47 -31.46 -13.21
C LEU A 4 10.98 -31.46 -13.47
N ASN A 5 11.74 -32.30 -12.76
CA ASN A 5 13.20 -32.40 -12.87
C ASN A 5 13.91 -31.01 -12.73
N GLY A 6 13.44 -30.16 -11.80
CA GLY A 6 14.00 -28.83 -11.56
C GLY A 6 13.61 -27.77 -12.61
N LYS A 7 12.79 -28.11 -13.61
CA LYS A 7 12.35 -27.16 -14.65
C LYS A 7 10.87 -26.83 -14.52
N PRO A 8 10.48 -25.55 -14.68
CA PRO A 8 9.10 -25.15 -14.64
C PRO A 8 8.31 -25.74 -15.81
N LEU A 9 7.09 -26.23 -15.51
CA LEU A 9 6.12 -26.67 -16.51
C LEU A 9 5.06 -25.59 -16.73
N SER A 10 4.80 -25.27 -17.99
CA SER A 10 3.71 -24.37 -18.38
C SER A 10 2.42 -25.13 -18.57
N TYR A 11 1.31 -24.62 -18.05
CA TYR A 11 -0.03 -25.10 -18.42
C TYR A 11 -0.25 -24.91 -19.92
N ASP A 12 -1.11 -25.75 -20.50
CA ASP A 12 -1.50 -25.70 -21.92
C ASP A 12 -0.34 -25.94 -22.91
N ARG A 13 0.71 -26.61 -22.46
CA ARG A 13 1.84 -27.03 -23.30
C ARG A 13 2.11 -28.52 -23.14
N ALA A 14 2.20 -29.21 -24.25
CA ALA A 14 2.58 -30.62 -24.25
C ALA A 14 4.03 -30.78 -23.77
N PHE A 15 4.31 -31.86 -23.04
CA PHE A 15 5.66 -32.18 -22.56
C PHE A 15 5.90 -33.68 -22.65
N THR A 16 7.18 -34.06 -22.64
CA THR A 16 7.59 -35.48 -22.65
C THR A 16 8.36 -35.77 -21.36
N HIS A 17 8.00 -36.87 -20.71
CA HIS A 17 8.69 -37.36 -19.51
C HIS A 17 8.81 -38.87 -19.56
N ALA A 18 10.00 -39.43 -19.26
CA ALA A 18 10.29 -40.88 -19.28
C ALA A 18 9.81 -41.59 -20.58
N GLY A 19 9.93 -40.94 -21.75
CA GLY A 19 9.52 -41.49 -23.03
C GLY A 19 8.01 -41.41 -23.34
N ILE A 20 7.19 -40.88 -22.41
CA ILE A 20 5.75 -40.70 -22.56
C ILE A 20 5.46 -39.26 -22.93
N GLN A 21 4.65 -39.05 -23.96
CA GLN A 21 4.19 -37.73 -24.38
C GLN A 21 2.87 -37.37 -23.66
N TYR A 22 2.84 -36.30 -22.94
CA TYR A 22 1.67 -35.78 -22.26
C TYR A 22 1.06 -34.65 -23.08
N PRO A 23 -0.27 -34.66 -23.33
CA PRO A 23 -0.93 -33.61 -24.11
C PRO A 23 -0.97 -32.28 -23.37
N ALA A 24 -1.18 -31.19 -24.11
CA ALA A 24 -1.14 -29.81 -23.56
C ALA A 24 -2.11 -29.58 -22.39
N ASN A 25 -3.28 -30.23 -22.39
CA ASN A 25 -4.30 -30.10 -21.36
C ASN A 25 -4.10 -31.04 -20.15
N TRP A 26 -3.10 -31.93 -20.18
CA TRP A 26 -2.93 -32.97 -19.15
C TRP A 26 -2.74 -32.35 -17.75
N LEU A 27 -1.95 -31.30 -17.64
CA LEU A 27 -1.71 -30.62 -16.35
C LEU A 27 -2.98 -30.01 -15.74
N ARG A 28 -4.00 -29.69 -16.55
CA ARG A 28 -5.28 -29.17 -16.06
C ARG A 28 -6.24 -30.27 -15.64
N LEU A 29 -6.21 -31.41 -16.34
CA LEU A 29 -7.15 -32.48 -16.13
C LEU A 29 -6.71 -33.52 -15.10
N SER A 30 -5.38 -33.65 -14.90
CA SER A 30 -4.82 -34.63 -13.93
C SER A 30 -4.93 -34.14 -12.50
N SER A 31 -5.17 -35.07 -11.60
CA SER A 31 -5.16 -34.86 -10.15
C SER A 31 -3.75 -34.54 -9.64
N LEU A 32 -3.67 -34.04 -8.40
CA LEU A 32 -2.38 -33.78 -7.75
C LEU A 32 -1.57 -35.08 -7.57
N SER A 33 -2.23 -36.20 -7.22
CA SER A 33 -1.60 -37.51 -7.05
C SER A 33 -1.01 -38.05 -8.36
N GLU A 34 -1.69 -37.87 -9.49
CA GLU A 34 -1.17 -38.26 -10.81
C GLU A 34 0.04 -37.45 -11.22
N LYS A 35 0.03 -36.12 -10.93
CA LYS A 35 1.19 -35.24 -11.15
C LYS A 35 2.39 -35.68 -10.30
N GLN A 36 2.16 -35.94 -9.02
CA GLN A 36 3.20 -36.38 -8.09
C GLN A 36 3.78 -37.77 -8.48
N ALA A 37 2.94 -38.67 -9.00
CA ALA A 37 3.36 -40.01 -9.44
C ALA A 37 4.43 -39.98 -10.54
N ILE A 38 4.46 -38.94 -11.36
CA ILE A 38 5.49 -38.74 -12.39
C ILE A 38 6.59 -37.74 -11.98
N GLY A 39 6.65 -37.40 -10.70
CA GLY A 39 7.71 -36.51 -10.14
C GLY A 39 7.45 -35.03 -10.32
N ILE A 40 6.24 -34.60 -10.66
CA ILE A 40 5.88 -33.19 -10.65
C ILE A 40 5.64 -32.73 -9.21
N SER A 41 6.34 -31.71 -8.79
CA SER A 41 6.13 -31.03 -7.51
C SER A 41 5.46 -29.67 -7.74
N GLU A 42 4.60 -29.28 -6.79
CA GLU A 42 4.06 -27.93 -6.75
C GLU A 42 4.89 -27.09 -5.82
N VAL A 43 5.49 -26.02 -6.36
CA VAL A 43 6.24 -25.02 -5.61
C VAL A 43 5.40 -23.75 -5.54
N ALA A 44 5.28 -23.19 -4.35
CA ALA A 44 4.62 -21.90 -4.18
C ALA A 44 5.26 -20.85 -5.11
N ASN A 45 4.45 -20.03 -5.73
CA ASN A 45 4.99 -18.88 -6.46
C ASN A 45 5.68 -17.96 -5.46
N GLU A 46 6.80 -17.37 -5.87
CA GLU A 46 7.40 -16.32 -5.07
C GLU A 46 6.37 -15.20 -4.82
N PRO A 47 6.32 -14.66 -3.59
CA PRO A 47 5.46 -13.52 -3.29
C PRO A 47 5.76 -12.36 -4.25
N TYR A 48 4.70 -11.66 -4.65
CA TYR A 48 4.87 -10.43 -5.45
C TYR A 48 5.67 -9.40 -4.65
N TYR A 49 6.58 -8.74 -5.31
CA TYR A 49 7.31 -7.59 -4.79
C TYR A 49 7.39 -6.47 -5.82
N ASP A 50 7.44 -5.23 -5.33
CA ASP A 50 7.57 -4.06 -6.17
C ASP A 50 9.04 -3.83 -6.55
N GLN A 51 9.38 -4.08 -7.80
CA GLN A 51 10.74 -3.96 -8.32
C GLN A 51 11.30 -2.52 -8.27
N GLN A 52 10.48 -1.51 -8.05
CA GLN A 52 10.96 -0.15 -7.84
C GLN A 52 11.70 -0.01 -6.50
N PHE A 53 11.29 -0.79 -5.49
CA PHE A 53 11.77 -0.70 -4.12
C PHE A 53 12.58 -1.91 -3.66
N TYR A 54 12.41 -3.07 -4.31
CA TYR A 54 12.99 -4.34 -3.88
C TYR A 54 13.73 -5.04 -5.02
N TRP A 55 14.75 -5.82 -4.67
CA TRP A 55 15.44 -6.76 -5.56
C TRP A 55 14.79 -8.15 -5.54
N GLY A 56 14.01 -8.46 -4.52
CA GLY A 56 13.30 -9.71 -4.28
C GLY A 56 12.28 -9.54 -3.15
N PRO A 57 11.44 -10.57 -2.85
CA PRO A 57 10.33 -10.45 -1.90
C PRO A 57 10.69 -9.88 -0.52
N SER A 58 11.90 -10.18 -0.04
CA SER A 58 12.41 -9.73 1.27
C SER A 58 13.75 -9.00 1.17
N ASN A 59 14.11 -8.51 -0.03
CA ASN A 59 15.40 -7.85 -0.27
C ASN A 59 15.17 -6.41 -0.74
N PRO A 60 15.04 -5.43 0.19
CA PRO A 60 14.84 -4.03 -0.14
C PRO A 60 16.11 -3.44 -0.80
N LYS A 61 15.92 -2.52 -1.72
CA LYS A 61 17.00 -1.71 -2.29
C LYS A 61 17.55 -0.76 -1.22
N GLN A 62 18.77 -0.30 -1.44
CA GLN A 62 19.40 0.68 -0.55
C GLN A 62 18.62 1.99 -0.52
N LEU A 63 18.33 2.46 0.68
CA LEU A 63 17.60 3.73 0.87
C LEU A 63 18.47 4.94 0.61
N ASN A 64 19.70 4.93 1.16
CA ASN A 64 20.68 6.02 1.03
C ASN A 64 21.77 5.64 0.04
N ASP A 65 22.43 6.65 -0.51
CA ASP A 65 23.61 6.46 -1.35
C ASP A 65 24.73 5.80 -0.54
N GLN A 66 25.45 4.87 -1.15
CA GLN A 66 26.54 4.15 -0.51
C GLN A 66 27.74 4.00 -1.48
N PRO A 67 28.99 4.00 -0.98
CA PRO A 67 30.12 3.61 -1.79
C PRO A 67 29.90 2.21 -2.38
N ALA A 68 30.17 2.05 -3.67
CA ALA A 68 30.18 0.73 -4.30
C ALA A 68 31.44 -0.02 -3.87
N VAL A 69 31.26 -1.29 -3.46
CA VAL A 69 32.35 -2.18 -3.05
C VAL A 69 32.35 -3.45 -3.90
N ASP A 70 33.53 -4.06 -4.09
CA ASP A 70 33.65 -5.39 -4.70
C ASP A 70 33.29 -6.51 -3.69
N GLU A 71 33.44 -7.77 -4.12
CA GLU A 71 33.18 -8.96 -3.29
C GLU A 71 34.07 -9.04 -2.05
N ASP A 72 35.23 -8.42 -2.07
CA ASP A 72 36.18 -8.36 -0.96
C ASP A 72 35.95 -7.14 -0.04
N GLY A 73 34.93 -6.31 -0.32
CA GLY A 73 34.58 -5.11 0.45
C GLY A 73 35.45 -3.90 0.13
N LYS A 74 36.27 -3.91 -0.96
CA LYS A 74 37.06 -2.79 -1.39
C LYS A 74 36.26 -1.81 -2.21
N GLU A 75 36.37 -0.51 -1.90
CA GLU A 75 35.69 0.54 -2.63
C GLU A 75 36.08 0.61 -4.10
N LEU A 76 35.07 0.69 -4.97
CA LEU A 76 35.24 0.76 -6.44
C LEU A 76 35.38 2.21 -6.96
N GLY A 77 35.38 3.21 -6.07
CA GLY A 77 35.57 4.62 -6.43
C GLY A 77 34.37 5.32 -7.04
N TYR A 78 33.18 4.69 -7.00
CA TYR A 78 31.91 5.33 -7.36
C TYR A 78 30.83 5.07 -6.30
N THR A 79 29.79 5.92 -6.32
CA THR A 79 28.69 5.80 -5.39
C THR A 79 27.51 5.07 -6.03
N GLN A 80 27.02 4.03 -5.39
CA GLN A 80 25.76 3.40 -5.73
C GLN A 80 24.61 4.27 -5.24
N THR A 81 23.79 4.75 -6.18
CA THR A 81 22.69 5.66 -5.89
C THR A 81 21.57 4.95 -5.13
N GLY A 82 21.19 5.50 -4.00
CA GLY A 82 20.07 5.01 -3.18
C GLY A 82 18.70 5.49 -3.66
N LEU A 83 17.66 4.89 -3.09
CA LEU A 83 16.28 5.20 -3.45
C LEU A 83 15.92 6.67 -3.18
N LYS A 84 16.41 7.28 -2.09
CA LYS A 84 16.14 8.70 -1.79
C LYS A 84 16.60 9.61 -2.93
N THR A 85 17.81 9.43 -3.41
CA THR A 85 18.36 10.23 -4.52
C THR A 85 17.59 9.99 -5.82
N LEU A 86 17.26 8.73 -6.13
CA LEU A 86 16.47 8.38 -7.31
C LEU A 86 15.07 9.00 -7.28
N TRP A 87 14.39 8.91 -6.14
CA TRP A 87 13.03 9.44 -5.99
C TRP A 87 13.01 10.98 -5.92
N SER A 88 14.03 11.61 -5.35
CA SER A 88 14.21 13.07 -5.39
C SER A 88 14.44 13.56 -6.82
N SER A 89 15.26 12.88 -7.60
CA SER A 89 15.45 13.17 -9.02
C SER A 89 14.13 13.08 -9.80
N LYS A 90 13.33 12.04 -9.57
CA LYS A 90 12.00 11.92 -10.18
C LYS A 90 11.10 13.11 -9.85
N GLN A 91 11.18 13.68 -8.63
CA GLN A 91 10.38 14.88 -8.29
C GLN A 91 10.86 16.10 -9.08
N ASN A 92 12.17 16.26 -9.28
CA ASN A 92 12.71 17.32 -10.13
C ASN A 92 12.24 17.18 -11.58
N ASP A 93 12.23 15.97 -12.12
CA ASP A 93 11.77 15.69 -13.49
C ASP A 93 10.28 16.03 -13.66
N ILE A 94 9.44 15.65 -12.68
CA ILE A 94 8.02 15.99 -12.67
C ILE A 94 7.84 17.51 -12.59
N ALA A 95 8.54 18.20 -11.69
CA ALA A 95 8.46 19.65 -11.56
C ALA A 95 8.90 20.34 -12.85
N SER A 96 9.99 19.91 -13.46
CA SER A 96 10.52 20.43 -14.72
C SER A 96 9.50 20.27 -15.85
N THR A 97 8.95 19.06 -16.03
CA THR A 97 7.92 18.79 -17.03
C THR A 97 6.67 19.62 -16.80
N THR A 98 6.24 19.76 -15.54
CA THR A 98 5.08 20.57 -15.17
C THR A 98 5.28 22.05 -15.46
N LEU A 99 6.47 22.60 -15.17
CA LEU A 99 6.81 24.00 -15.42
C LEU A 99 6.97 24.30 -16.90
N ALA A 100 7.52 23.36 -17.68
CA ALA A 100 7.78 23.52 -19.12
C ALA A 100 6.51 23.88 -19.89
N THR A 101 5.34 23.39 -19.49
CA THR A 101 4.05 23.69 -20.12
C THR A 101 3.69 25.19 -20.11
N SER A 102 4.28 25.94 -19.18
CA SER A 102 4.03 27.37 -18.97
C SER A 102 5.24 28.28 -19.25
N ASP A 103 6.39 27.72 -19.66
CA ASP A 103 7.63 28.51 -19.92
C ASP A 103 7.47 29.51 -21.02
N TRP A 104 6.68 29.20 -22.06
CA TRP A 104 6.37 30.12 -23.14
C TRP A 104 5.71 31.44 -22.65
N ARG A 105 4.94 31.39 -21.53
CA ARG A 105 4.32 32.59 -20.95
C ARG A 105 5.38 33.53 -20.37
N VAL A 106 6.44 32.98 -19.77
CA VAL A 106 7.56 33.75 -19.23
C VAL A 106 8.35 34.37 -20.36
N ILE A 107 8.62 33.59 -21.42
CA ILE A 107 9.33 34.08 -22.62
C ILE A 107 8.52 35.20 -23.29
N LYS A 108 7.22 34.98 -23.57
CA LYS A 108 6.34 35.98 -24.16
C LYS A 108 6.29 37.25 -23.32
N ALA A 109 6.14 37.17 -22.01
CA ALA A 109 6.12 38.33 -21.12
C ALA A 109 7.42 39.15 -21.25
N LYS A 110 8.58 38.45 -21.33
CA LYS A 110 9.88 39.11 -21.53
C LYS A 110 10.00 39.78 -22.90
N GLU A 111 9.57 39.14 -23.98
CA GLU A 111 9.65 39.65 -25.34
C GLU A 111 8.73 40.86 -25.55
N THR A 112 7.54 40.84 -24.95
CA THR A 112 6.54 41.89 -25.10
C THR A 112 6.62 42.95 -24.01
N SER A 113 7.57 42.88 -23.08
CA SER A 113 7.72 43.78 -21.93
C SER A 113 6.42 43.88 -21.11
N THR A 114 5.71 42.74 -20.97
CA THR A 114 4.50 42.61 -20.14
C THR A 114 4.76 41.72 -18.94
N ASP A 115 3.85 41.71 -17.96
CA ASP A 115 3.96 40.81 -16.82
C ASP A 115 3.42 39.41 -17.16
N VAL A 116 3.99 38.40 -16.52
CA VAL A 116 3.39 37.03 -16.48
C VAL A 116 2.09 37.16 -15.68
N PRO A 117 0.96 36.57 -16.14
CA PRO A 117 -0.28 36.57 -15.36
C PRO A 117 -0.07 36.06 -13.94
N ALA A 118 -0.64 36.75 -12.95
CA ALA A 118 -0.36 36.53 -11.52
C ALA A 118 -0.71 35.12 -11.03
N ASP A 119 -1.77 34.52 -11.57
CA ASP A 119 -2.19 33.15 -11.32
C ASP A 119 -1.11 32.14 -11.75
N TRP A 120 -0.48 32.34 -12.89
CA TRP A 120 0.63 31.52 -13.38
C TRP A 120 1.91 31.72 -12.57
N VAL A 121 2.20 32.95 -12.11
CA VAL A 121 3.32 33.21 -11.19
C VAL A 121 3.12 32.39 -9.89
N THR A 122 1.91 32.49 -9.31
CA THR A 122 1.54 31.76 -8.09
C THR A 122 1.62 30.25 -8.29
N TYR A 123 1.06 29.73 -9.37
CA TYR A 123 1.10 28.31 -9.72
C TYR A 123 2.55 27.81 -9.85
N ARG A 124 3.40 28.50 -10.60
CA ARG A 124 4.80 28.12 -10.80
C ARG A 124 5.60 28.14 -9.49
N ALA A 125 5.32 29.10 -8.60
CA ALA A 125 5.90 29.12 -7.26
C ALA A 125 5.44 27.90 -6.43
N ALA A 126 4.14 27.60 -6.48
CA ALA A 126 3.56 26.43 -5.79
C ALA A 126 4.16 25.11 -6.27
N VAL A 127 4.40 24.94 -7.59
CA VAL A 127 5.07 23.74 -8.15
C VAL A 127 6.47 23.57 -7.55
N ARG A 128 7.26 24.66 -7.48
CA ARG A 128 8.62 24.59 -6.88
C ARG A 128 8.56 24.28 -5.40
N THR A 129 7.63 24.89 -4.67
CA THR A 129 7.42 24.61 -3.24
C THR A 129 7.02 23.15 -3.02
N ALA A 130 6.06 22.64 -3.79
CA ALA A 130 5.65 21.23 -3.71
C ALA A 130 6.83 20.27 -3.98
N CYS A 131 7.65 20.57 -5.00
CA CYS A 131 8.85 19.78 -5.30
C CYS A 131 9.82 19.73 -4.11
N ASN A 132 10.13 20.88 -3.50
CA ASN A 132 11.03 20.96 -2.36
C ASN A 132 10.46 20.21 -1.13
N THR A 133 9.15 20.36 -0.87
CA THR A 133 8.47 19.66 0.22
C THR A 133 8.53 18.16 0.02
N ARG A 134 8.22 17.66 -1.19
CA ARG A 134 8.31 16.22 -1.51
C ARG A 134 9.73 15.67 -1.35
N GLN A 135 10.76 16.42 -1.69
CA GLN A 135 12.15 16.02 -1.46
C GLN A 135 12.48 15.98 0.03
N ALA A 136 11.97 16.89 0.83
CA ALA A 136 12.10 16.86 2.29
C ALA A 136 11.40 15.64 2.90
N GLU A 137 10.17 15.32 2.44
CA GLU A 137 9.42 14.12 2.83
C GLU A 137 10.20 12.83 2.50
N ILE A 138 10.79 12.74 1.29
CA ILE A 138 11.66 11.63 0.88
C ILE A 138 12.88 11.52 1.82
N SER A 139 13.52 12.65 2.10
CA SER A 139 14.71 12.69 2.98
C SER A 139 14.38 12.23 4.39
N ALA A 140 13.18 12.51 4.89
CA ALA A 140 12.72 12.11 6.22
C ALA A 140 12.44 10.60 6.35
N CYS A 141 12.20 9.86 5.26
CA CYS A 141 12.00 8.42 5.32
C CYS A 141 13.23 7.73 5.90
N THR A 142 13.02 6.77 6.80
CA THR A 142 14.10 5.98 7.41
C THR A 142 14.12 4.53 6.93
N THR A 143 13.05 4.07 6.27
CA THR A 143 12.93 2.73 5.67
C THR A 143 12.40 2.79 4.24
N VAL A 144 12.60 1.71 3.49
CA VAL A 144 12.08 1.57 2.12
C VAL A 144 10.55 1.50 2.12
N GLU A 145 9.97 0.88 3.15
CA GLU A 145 8.53 0.79 3.35
C GLU A 145 7.91 2.19 3.51
N GLN A 146 8.51 3.05 4.35
CA GLN A 146 8.06 4.43 4.51
C GLN A 146 8.10 5.22 3.20
N LEU A 147 9.17 5.04 2.40
CA LEU A 147 9.28 5.68 1.10
C LEU A 147 8.21 5.18 0.12
N LYS A 148 7.92 3.87 0.14
CA LYS A 148 6.85 3.28 -0.66
C LYS A 148 5.48 3.81 -0.23
N GLU A 149 5.20 3.84 1.09
CA GLU A 149 3.96 4.36 1.64
C GLU A 149 3.76 5.85 1.35
N LEU A 150 4.84 6.63 1.35
CA LEU A 150 4.79 8.05 1.01
C LEU A 150 4.14 8.29 -0.37
N PHE A 151 4.42 7.47 -1.36
CA PHE A 151 3.95 7.66 -2.74
C PHE A 151 2.73 6.81 -3.10
N TYR A 152 2.62 5.60 -2.58
CA TYR A 152 1.59 4.63 -2.95
C TYR A 152 0.59 4.33 -1.83
N GLY A 153 0.86 4.85 -0.63
CA GLY A 153 0.08 4.52 0.55
C GLY A 153 0.38 3.14 1.11
N SER A 154 -0.25 2.82 2.22
CA SER A 154 -0.28 1.47 2.80
C SER A 154 -1.53 0.73 2.36
N ALA A 155 -1.55 -0.60 2.58
CA ALA A 155 -2.66 -1.44 2.13
C ALA A 155 -3.99 -0.99 2.72
N GLU A 156 -4.07 -0.83 4.05
CA GLU A 156 -5.26 -0.35 4.75
C GLU A 156 -4.87 0.27 6.10
N VAL A 157 -5.56 1.31 6.49
CA VAL A 157 -5.46 1.94 7.80
C VAL A 157 -6.84 2.04 8.46
N ILE A 158 -6.86 2.07 9.79
CA ILE A 158 -8.09 2.30 10.53
C ILE A 158 -8.57 3.73 10.24
N LYS A 159 -9.81 3.84 9.77
CA LYS A 159 -10.46 5.14 9.59
C LYS A 159 -10.63 5.82 10.94
N THR A 160 -10.19 7.06 11.04
CA THR A 160 -10.36 7.88 12.24
C THR A 160 -11.26 9.08 11.97
N LYS A 161 -11.85 9.63 13.02
CA LYS A 161 -12.58 10.90 12.98
C LYS A 161 -12.21 11.76 14.19
N GLU A 162 -12.27 13.07 14.00
CA GLU A 162 -12.19 14.04 15.09
C GLU A 162 -13.57 14.18 15.74
N GLN A 163 -13.61 14.09 17.06
CA GLN A 163 -14.82 14.36 17.83
C GLN A 163 -14.48 15.13 19.12
N GLN A 164 -15.45 15.84 19.68
CA GLN A 164 -15.26 16.47 20.98
C GLN A 164 -15.07 15.39 22.04
N LYS A 165 -13.99 15.53 22.83
CA LYS A 165 -13.75 14.67 23.99
C LYS A 165 -14.87 14.82 25.00
N THR A 166 -15.35 13.71 25.56
CA THR A 166 -16.36 13.68 26.63
C THR A 166 -15.73 13.21 27.94
N ASP A 167 -16.27 13.70 29.06
CA ASP A 167 -15.94 13.20 30.39
C ASP A 167 -16.69 11.90 30.71
N ALA A 168 -16.53 11.39 31.94
CA ALA A 168 -17.17 10.15 32.40
C ALA A 168 -18.71 10.21 32.40
N ASP A 169 -19.29 11.38 32.45
CA ASP A 169 -20.73 11.63 32.45
C ASP A 169 -21.27 11.91 31.02
N GLY A 170 -20.41 11.78 29.99
CA GLY A 170 -20.75 12.00 28.59
C GLY A 170 -20.85 13.48 28.18
N LYS A 171 -20.42 14.42 29.03
CA LYS A 171 -20.46 15.85 28.74
C LYS A 171 -19.18 16.26 28.01
N GLY A 172 -19.33 17.10 26.97
CA GLY A 172 -18.20 17.62 26.19
C GLY A 172 -17.19 18.39 27.03
N VAL A 173 -15.91 18.01 26.94
CA VAL A 173 -14.80 18.69 27.63
C VAL A 173 -14.44 19.94 26.87
N VAL A 174 -14.24 21.04 27.62
CA VAL A 174 -13.74 22.32 27.10
C VAL A 174 -12.42 22.70 27.81
N ASP A 175 -11.57 23.44 27.11
CA ASP A 175 -10.35 23.98 27.67
C ASP A 175 -10.63 25.20 28.58
N LYS A 176 -9.56 25.80 29.17
CA LYS A 176 -9.63 26.98 30.04
C LYS A 176 -10.25 28.21 29.34
N ASP A 177 -10.28 28.24 28.03
CA ASP A 177 -10.79 29.34 27.23
C ASP A 177 -12.22 29.04 26.71
N GLY A 178 -12.82 27.93 27.17
CA GLY A 178 -14.17 27.51 26.81
C GLY A 178 -14.27 26.83 25.43
N LYS A 179 -13.14 26.54 24.78
CA LYS A 179 -13.09 25.88 23.47
C LYS A 179 -13.17 24.36 23.63
N ALA A 180 -13.92 23.70 22.74
CA ALA A 180 -14.04 22.24 22.72
C ALA A 180 -12.66 21.57 22.58
N VAL A 181 -12.36 20.62 23.48
CA VAL A 181 -11.20 19.76 23.37
C VAL A 181 -11.55 18.63 22.42
N MET A 182 -10.79 18.49 21.32
CA MET A 182 -11.01 17.45 20.31
C MET A 182 -10.13 16.24 20.59
N GLU A 183 -10.61 15.08 20.22
CA GLU A 183 -9.83 13.83 20.22
C GLU A 183 -10.05 13.05 18.91
N THR A 184 -9.04 12.30 18.50
CA THR A 184 -9.11 11.42 17.34
C THR A 184 -9.54 10.04 17.82
N VAL A 185 -10.63 9.51 17.25
CA VAL A 185 -11.16 8.17 17.59
C VAL A 185 -11.29 7.30 16.34
N ASN A 186 -11.20 6.00 16.54
CA ASN A 186 -11.44 5.03 15.46
C ASN A 186 -12.92 5.04 15.07
N VAL A 187 -13.17 4.95 13.76
CA VAL A 187 -14.53 4.70 13.26
C VAL A 187 -14.74 3.19 13.26
N THR A 188 -15.83 2.75 13.89
CA THR A 188 -16.21 1.34 13.99
C THR A 188 -17.52 1.09 13.27
N GLU A 189 -17.75 -0.15 12.87
CA GLU A 189 -19.00 -0.65 12.31
C GLU A 189 -19.36 -2.00 12.92
N GLU A 190 -20.64 -2.34 12.94
CA GLU A 190 -21.10 -3.66 13.37
C GLU A 190 -21.08 -4.61 12.16
N LYS A 191 -20.38 -5.74 12.29
CA LYS A 191 -20.35 -6.81 11.29
C LYS A 191 -20.78 -8.12 11.89
N GLN A 192 -21.50 -8.93 11.10
CA GLN A 192 -21.83 -10.30 11.52
C GLN A 192 -20.53 -11.13 11.61
N LEU A 193 -20.41 -11.86 12.72
CA LEU A 193 -19.34 -12.82 12.91
C LEU A 193 -19.51 -13.97 11.91
N VAL A 194 -18.42 -14.40 11.28
CA VAL A 194 -18.43 -15.53 10.34
C VAL A 194 -17.52 -16.65 10.83
N ASN A 195 -17.87 -17.90 10.51
CA ASN A 195 -17.01 -19.05 10.79
C ASN A 195 -15.87 -19.17 9.77
N ALA A 196 -15.03 -20.20 9.90
CA ALA A 196 -13.90 -20.45 9.00
C ALA A 196 -14.29 -20.64 7.52
N ASP A 197 -15.55 -21.06 7.25
CA ASP A 197 -16.08 -21.25 5.90
C ASP A 197 -16.75 -19.98 5.34
N GLY A 198 -16.67 -18.86 6.07
CA GLY A 198 -17.30 -17.58 5.69
C GLY A 198 -18.81 -17.50 5.90
N LYS A 199 -19.41 -18.48 6.60
CA LYS A 199 -20.83 -18.48 6.92
C LYS A 199 -21.10 -17.68 8.19
N GLY A 200 -22.11 -16.81 8.16
CA GLY A 200 -22.54 -16.02 9.31
C GLY A 200 -22.90 -16.88 10.52
N ILE A 201 -22.38 -16.51 11.67
CA ILE A 201 -22.70 -17.13 12.95
C ILE A 201 -23.99 -16.50 13.46
N VAL A 202 -24.88 -17.34 13.97
CA VAL A 202 -26.12 -16.91 14.59
C VAL A 202 -26.16 -17.38 16.05
N GLU A 203 -26.96 -16.69 16.86
CA GLU A 203 -27.18 -17.06 18.25
C GLU A 203 -27.77 -18.47 18.35
N PRO A 204 -27.27 -19.32 19.27
CA PRO A 204 -27.73 -20.69 19.45
C PRO A 204 -29.18 -20.71 20.02
N ASP A 205 -29.89 -21.79 19.76
CA ASP A 205 -31.27 -21.98 20.25
C ASP A 205 -31.37 -22.02 21.78
N LYS A 206 -30.31 -22.41 22.47
CA LYS A 206 -30.23 -22.50 23.91
C LYS A 206 -28.99 -21.81 24.45
N ILE A 207 -29.11 -21.22 25.61
CA ILE A 207 -28.04 -20.61 26.40
C ILE A 207 -28.05 -21.14 27.83
N THR A 208 -26.93 -21.07 28.53
CA THR A 208 -26.83 -21.40 29.94
C THR A 208 -27.09 -20.16 30.77
N ASN A 209 -28.07 -20.23 31.68
CA ASN A 209 -28.39 -19.13 32.60
C ASN A 209 -27.35 -19.04 33.74
N ASP A 210 -27.46 -18.02 34.59
CA ASP A 210 -26.60 -17.78 35.75
C ASP A 210 -26.60 -18.92 36.79
N LYS A 211 -27.59 -19.83 36.71
CA LYS A 211 -27.73 -21.00 37.58
C LYS A 211 -27.12 -22.27 36.96
N GLY A 212 -26.58 -22.20 35.77
CA GLY A 212 -26.02 -23.34 35.06
C GLY A 212 -27.04 -24.21 34.32
N GLU A 213 -28.28 -23.75 34.15
CA GLU A 213 -29.34 -24.46 33.46
C GLU A 213 -29.44 -24.06 32.00
N GLU A 214 -29.70 -25.01 31.10
CA GLU A 214 -30.02 -24.73 29.72
C GLU A 214 -31.43 -24.11 29.59
N VAL A 215 -31.51 -22.93 29.06
CA VAL A 215 -32.78 -22.23 28.79
C VAL A 215 -32.85 -21.82 27.31
N ALA A 216 -34.09 -21.61 26.81
CA ALA A 216 -34.25 -21.11 25.45
C ALA A 216 -33.61 -19.71 25.29
N ASN A 217 -32.87 -19.53 24.22
CA ASN A 217 -32.25 -18.23 23.91
C ASN A 217 -33.28 -17.33 23.24
N PRO A 218 -33.65 -16.19 23.86
CA PRO A 218 -34.62 -15.25 23.27
C PRO A 218 -34.10 -14.62 21.96
N LYS A 219 -32.78 -14.70 21.70
CA LYS A 219 -32.15 -14.21 20.48
C LYS A 219 -31.79 -15.31 19.49
N ALA A 220 -32.31 -16.54 19.68
CA ALA A 220 -32.05 -17.67 18.81
C ALA A 220 -32.23 -17.32 17.33
N GLY A 221 -31.22 -17.62 16.52
CA GLY A 221 -31.22 -17.33 15.08
C GLY A 221 -30.88 -15.89 14.68
N GLU A 222 -30.74 -14.95 15.64
CA GLU A 222 -30.24 -13.61 15.34
C GLU A 222 -28.76 -13.64 14.95
N PRO A 223 -28.30 -12.76 14.04
CA PRO A 223 -26.86 -12.66 13.71
C PRO A 223 -26.02 -12.29 14.93
N VAL A 224 -24.96 -13.03 15.21
CA VAL A 224 -23.98 -12.59 16.21
C VAL A 224 -23.15 -11.48 15.61
N MET A 225 -23.25 -10.28 16.18
CA MET A 225 -22.56 -9.08 15.70
C MET A 225 -21.26 -8.85 16.48
N GLN A 226 -20.28 -8.28 15.79
CA GLN A 226 -19.03 -7.79 16.41
C GLN A 226 -18.73 -6.37 15.94
N THR A 227 -18.23 -5.55 16.84
CA THR A 227 -17.73 -4.22 16.49
C THR A 227 -16.33 -4.34 15.90
N VAL A 228 -16.14 -3.89 14.67
CA VAL A 228 -14.85 -3.89 13.98
C VAL A 228 -14.46 -2.47 13.56
N ASN A 229 -13.16 -2.21 13.51
CA ASN A 229 -12.67 -0.95 12.95
C ASN A 229 -12.95 -0.88 11.45
N VAL A 230 -13.42 0.26 10.97
CA VAL A 230 -13.55 0.51 9.52
C VAL A 230 -12.18 0.72 8.95
N MET A 231 -11.79 -0.15 8.01
CA MET A 231 -10.52 -0.02 7.29
C MET A 231 -10.74 0.77 5.99
N ILE A 232 -9.80 1.67 5.69
CA ILE A 232 -9.79 2.43 4.44
C ILE A 232 -8.42 2.32 3.79
N ALA A 233 -8.38 2.39 2.46
CA ALA A 233 -7.12 2.53 1.76
C ALA A 233 -6.40 3.79 2.25
N ASN A 234 -5.12 3.66 2.60
CA ASN A 234 -4.27 4.79 2.97
C ASN A 234 -3.67 5.35 1.68
N PRO A 235 -4.15 6.50 1.17
CA PRO A 235 -3.55 7.12 0.00
C PRO A 235 -2.10 7.51 0.31
N GLY A 236 -1.29 7.67 -0.74
CA GLY A 236 0.07 8.20 -0.57
C GLY A 236 0.05 9.55 0.15
N LEU A 237 0.98 9.72 1.08
CA LEU A 237 1.06 10.90 1.97
C LEU A 237 1.88 12.05 1.37
N ALA A 238 2.54 11.84 0.23
CA ALA A 238 3.35 12.86 -0.42
C ALA A 238 2.51 14.10 -0.76
N THR A 239 3.07 15.27 -0.49
CA THR A 239 2.45 16.56 -0.83
C THR A 239 1.90 16.55 -2.26
N ALA A 240 0.64 16.92 -2.44
CA ALA A 240 0.00 16.97 -3.74
C ALA A 240 0.65 18.03 -4.66
N TRP A 241 0.72 17.71 -5.96
CA TRP A 241 1.10 18.70 -6.95
C TRP A 241 -0.04 19.72 -7.17
N PRO A 242 0.26 21.02 -7.30
CA PRO A 242 -0.76 22.02 -7.54
C PRO A 242 -1.41 21.84 -8.93
N THR A 243 -2.68 22.20 -9.03
CA THR A 243 -3.41 22.21 -10.31
C THR A 243 -3.12 23.49 -11.08
N ALA A 244 -2.93 23.37 -12.41
CA ALA A 244 -2.70 24.51 -13.27
C ALA A 244 -3.93 25.45 -13.30
N PRO A 245 -3.74 26.76 -13.44
CA PRO A 245 -4.82 27.70 -13.73
C PRO A 245 -5.55 27.32 -15.03
N ALA A 246 -6.84 27.65 -15.09
CA ALA A 246 -7.69 27.39 -16.25
C ALA A 246 -7.30 28.29 -17.48
#